data_26d0a1eb3d3ecec50cd959acad51e31a
#
_entry.id   26d0a1eb3d3ecec50cd959acad51e31a
#
_cell.length_a   1.000
_cell.length_b   1.000
_cell.length_c   1.000
_cell.angle_alpha   90.00
_cell.angle_beta   90.00
_cell.angle_gamma   90.00
#
_symmetry.space_group_name_H-M   'P 1'
#
loop_
_entity.id
_entity.type
_entity.pdbx_description
1 polymer ?
#
loop_
_entity_poly.entity_id
_entity_poly.type
_entity_poly.pdbx_seq_one_letter_code
_entity_poly.pdbx_strand_id
1 'polypeptide(L)'
;MRKDPYDRLVDVENGLIDRCIFTSKDIFDEEQEKIFTRAWLFIGHESLIPNPGDFVSSRMGTEPVILCRDREGEVHVLLNSCRHRGMKVCLYDVGNTNLFTCPYHAWSYALDGTLAGVPQQNELYPELDRSKWSLIEVAQMIIYKGTIWATWDAAAPSFTDYLGAAKEHLDLALDARDGREGGSEAFIGVHKWIVPCNWKLPSENFTGDTYHSISHRSV
;
A
#
# COMPACT_ATOMS: atom_id res chain seq x y z
N MET A 1 -15.96 -31.22 -9.95
CA MET A 1 -15.50 -29.96 -9.43
C MET A 1 -14.66 -30.24 -8.18
N ARG A 2 -13.40 -29.78 -8.11
CA ARG A 2 -12.66 -29.83 -6.85
C ARG A 2 -13.39 -28.90 -5.88
N LYS A 3 -13.82 -29.41 -4.71
CA LYS A 3 -14.34 -28.57 -3.64
C LYS A 3 -13.23 -27.59 -3.24
N ASP A 4 -13.58 -26.33 -3.12
CA ASP A 4 -12.67 -25.32 -2.57
C ASP A 4 -12.28 -25.77 -1.14
N PRO A 5 -11.00 -25.81 -0.78
CA PRO A 5 -10.58 -26.23 0.55
C PRO A 5 -11.16 -25.35 1.66
N TYR A 6 -11.65 -24.17 1.32
CA TYR A 6 -12.21 -23.17 2.22
C TYR A 6 -13.73 -23.23 2.37
N ASP A 7 -14.47 -23.99 1.51
CA ASP A 7 -15.94 -24.08 1.52
C ASP A 7 -16.56 -24.41 2.90
N ARG A 8 -15.81 -25.10 3.76
CA ARG A 8 -16.28 -25.53 5.08
C ARG A 8 -15.85 -24.60 6.22
N LEU A 9 -15.05 -23.57 5.94
CA LEU A 9 -14.52 -22.66 6.96
C LEU A 9 -15.54 -21.58 7.32
N VAL A 10 -16.52 -21.35 6.45
CA VAL A 10 -17.60 -20.39 6.65
C VAL A 10 -18.93 -21.12 6.47
N ASP A 11 -19.70 -21.24 7.53
CA ASP A 11 -21.06 -21.78 7.53
C ASP A 11 -22.04 -20.61 7.59
N VAL A 12 -22.48 -20.18 6.41
CA VAL A 12 -23.37 -19.03 6.27
C VAL A 12 -24.75 -19.31 6.87
N GLU A 13 -25.22 -20.58 6.82
CA GLU A 13 -26.55 -20.95 7.31
C GLU A 13 -26.64 -20.84 8.84
N ASN A 14 -25.57 -21.21 9.53
CA ASN A 14 -25.52 -21.18 10.99
C ASN A 14 -24.75 -19.96 11.54
N GLY A 15 -24.20 -19.10 10.67
CA GLY A 15 -23.43 -17.92 11.06
C GLY A 15 -22.11 -18.26 11.77
N LEU A 16 -21.46 -19.36 11.38
CA LEU A 16 -20.24 -19.83 12.02
C LEU A 16 -19.03 -19.65 11.10
N ILE A 17 -17.92 -19.25 11.71
CA ILE A 17 -16.61 -19.10 11.04
C ILE A 17 -15.59 -19.93 11.82
N ASP A 18 -14.86 -20.80 11.10
CA ASP A 18 -13.74 -21.53 11.71
C ASP A 18 -12.60 -20.58 12.03
N ARG A 19 -12.13 -20.60 13.30
CA ARG A 19 -11.05 -19.73 13.75
C ARG A 19 -9.74 -19.88 13.00
N CYS A 20 -9.52 -20.98 12.30
CA CYS A 20 -8.30 -21.21 11.52
C CYS A 20 -8.09 -20.13 10.45
N ILE A 21 -9.14 -19.49 9.94
CA ILE A 21 -9.00 -18.39 8.97
C ILE A 21 -8.23 -17.19 9.54
N PHE A 22 -8.22 -17.02 10.86
CA PHE A 22 -7.50 -15.93 11.55
C PHE A 22 -6.14 -16.36 12.09
N THR A 23 -5.87 -17.67 12.19
CA THR A 23 -4.70 -18.19 12.89
C THR A 23 -3.76 -19.02 12.03
N SER A 24 -4.23 -19.55 10.89
CA SER A 24 -3.39 -20.33 9.99
C SER A 24 -2.43 -19.44 9.22
N LYS A 25 -1.14 -19.76 9.32
CA LYS A 25 -0.11 -19.10 8.54
C LYS A 25 -0.24 -19.41 7.05
N ASP A 26 -0.61 -20.64 6.69
CA ASP A 26 -0.75 -21.05 5.30
C ASP A 26 -1.86 -20.26 4.59
N ILE A 27 -3.00 -20.04 5.26
CA ILE A 27 -4.08 -19.20 4.75
C ILE A 27 -3.58 -17.75 4.59
N PHE A 28 -2.88 -17.22 5.58
CA PHE A 28 -2.32 -15.87 5.51
C PHE A 28 -1.33 -15.70 4.35
N ASP A 29 -0.44 -16.67 4.14
CA ASP A 29 0.54 -16.63 3.04
C ASP A 29 -0.19 -16.68 1.67
N GLU A 30 -1.23 -17.49 1.56
CA GLU A 30 -2.06 -17.56 0.35
C GLU A 30 -2.84 -16.26 0.09
N GLU A 31 -3.33 -15.60 1.13
CA GLU A 31 -3.95 -14.27 1.05
C GLU A 31 -2.95 -13.21 0.56
N GLN A 32 -1.70 -13.23 1.04
CA GLN A 32 -0.65 -12.32 0.53
C GLN A 32 -0.47 -12.51 -0.97
N GLU A 33 -0.42 -13.76 -1.45
CA GLU A 33 -0.22 -14.06 -2.86
C GLU A 33 -1.45 -13.79 -3.72
N LYS A 34 -2.66 -14.12 -3.25
CA LYS A 34 -3.88 -14.09 -4.08
C LYS A 34 -4.70 -12.81 -3.94
N ILE A 35 -4.56 -12.10 -2.83
CA ILE A 35 -5.32 -10.89 -2.55
C ILE A 35 -4.40 -9.66 -2.62
N PHE A 36 -3.40 -9.59 -1.75
CA PHE A 36 -2.60 -8.37 -1.59
C PHE A 36 -1.68 -8.06 -2.77
N THR A 37 -1.32 -9.05 -3.59
CA THR A 37 -0.58 -8.81 -4.84
C THR A 37 -1.49 -8.39 -6.00
N ARG A 38 -2.82 -8.50 -5.89
CA ARG A 38 -3.77 -8.28 -6.99
C ARG A 38 -4.78 -7.18 -6.74
N ALA A 39 -5.07 -6.90 -5.48
CA ALA A 39 -6.02 -5.87 -5.10
C ALA A 39 -5.45 -4.47 -5.33
N TRP A 40 -6.34 -3.51 -5.59
CA TRP A 40 -6.03 -2.10 -5.42
C TRP A 40 -5.99 -1.77 -3.93
N LEU A 41 -4.85 -1.31 -3.47
CA LEU A 41 -4.60 -1.01 -2.07
C LEU A 41 -4.45 0.50 -1.87
N PHE A 42 -5.06 1.01 -0.80
CA PHE A 42 -4.91 2.41 -0.40
C PHE A 42 -3.49 2.64 0.14
N ILE A 43 -2.80 3.64 -0.40
CA ILE A 43 -1.42 3.96 -0.04
C ILE A 43 -1.35 5.21 0.82
N GLY A 44 -2.12 6.25 0.48
CA GLY A 44 -2.10 7.53 1.15
C GLY A 44 -2.94 8.58 0.43
N HIS A 45 -2.67 9.84 0.73
CA HIS A 45 -3.32 11.00 0.12
C HIS A 45 -2.27 12.01 -0.36
N GLU A 46 -2.54 12.74 -1.43
CA GLU A 46 -1.61 13.74 -2.00
C GLU A 46 -1.16 14.80 -0.98
N SER A 47 -2.02 15.14 -0.03
CA SER A 47 -1.68 16.09 1.04
C SER A 47 -0.56 15.63 1.96
N LEU A 48 -0.19 14.35 1.93
CA LEU A 48 0.94 13.81 2.69
C LEU A 48 2.29 14.07 2.01
N ILE A 49 2.26 14.37 0.72
CA ILE A 49 3.44 14.63 -0.12
C ILE A 49 3.23 15.88 -1.00
N PRO A 50 2.92 17.05 -0.41
CA PRO A 50 2.53 18.25 -1.17
C PRO A 50 3.67 18.86 -1.99
N ASN A 51 4.92 18.63 -1.61
CA ASN A 51 6.09 19.26 -2.24
C ASN A 51 6.99 18.23 -2.93
N PRO A 52 7.74 18.64 -3.97
CA PRO A 52 8.80 17.82 -4.54
C PRO A 52 9.81 17.37 -3.48
N GLY A 53 10.11 16.07 -3.48
CA GLY A 53 10.98 15.43 -2.51
C GLY A 53 10.27 14.87 -1.29
N ASP A 54 9.01 15.21 -1.05
CA ASP A 54 8.25 14.64 0.07
C ASP A 54 8.01 13.15 -0.13
N PHE A 55 8.07 12.43 0.99
CA PHE A 55 7.80 10.99 1.01
C PHE A 55 7.10 10.55 2.28
N VAL A 56 6.37 9.44 2.17
CA VAL A 56 5.75 8.72 3.28
C VAL A 56 5.99 7.22 3.12
N SER A 57 6.38 6.54 4.19
CA SER A 57 6.45 5.08 4.21
C SER A 57 5.06 4.48 4.42
N SER A 58 4.72 3.47 3.62
CA SER A 58 3.46 2.74 3.69
C SER A 58 3.69 1.23 3.53
N ARG A 59 2.61 0.46 3.38
CA ARG A 59 2.67 -0.98 3.13
C ARG A 59 1.62 -1.41 2.11
N MET A 60 1.96 -2.43 1.34
CA MET A 60 1.04 -3.17 0.47
C MET A 60 1.09 -4.64 0.88
N GLY A 61 0.13 -5.07 1.70
CA GLY A 61 0.22 -6.34 2.40
C GLY A 61 1.43 -6.34 3.35
N THR A 62 2.31 -7.32 3.21
CA THR A 62 3.57 -7.39 3.98
C THR A 62 4.70 -6.55 3.38
N GLU A 63 4.58 -6.12 2.14
CA GLU A 63 5.63 -5.39 1.43
C GLU A 63 5.71 -3.93 1.87
N PRO A 64 6.89 -3.45 2.31
CA PRO A 64 7.08 -2.04 2.60
C PRO A 64 7.17 -1.25 1.30
N VAL A 65 6.47 -0.12 1.23
CA VAL A 65 6.53 0.79 0.08
C VAL A 65 6.86 2.22 0.51
N ILE A 66 7.36 3.01 -0.43
CA ILE A 66 7.57 4.45 -0.30
C ILE A 66 6.61 5.12 -1.28
N LEU A 67 5.74 5.97 -0.76
CA LEU A 67 4.98 6.93 -1.54
C LEU A 67 5.80 8.22 -1.58
N CYS A 68 6.12 8.76 -2.75
CA CYS A 68 6.89 9.98 -2.85
C CYS A 68 6.48 10.83 -4.05
N ARG A 69 6.83 12.12 -4.00
CA ARG A 69 6.72 13.05 -5.12
C ARG A 69 8.12 13.40 -5.61
N ASP A 70 8.37 13.18 -6.88
CA ASP A 70 9.67 13.50 -7.48
C ASP A 70 9.87 15.01 -7.69
N ARG A 71 10.98 15.39 -8.34
CA ARG A 71 11.32 16.79 -8.58
C ARG A 71 10.50 17.44 -9.70
N GLU A 72 9.96 16.64 -10.57
CA GLU A 72 9.08 17.02 -11.67
C GLU A 72 7.61 17.15 -11.20
N GLY A 73 7.31 16.69 -9.99
CA GLY A 73 5.98 16.73 -9.36
C GLY A 73 5.17 15.45 -9.54
N GLU A 74 5.74 14.43 -10.20
CA GLU A 74 5.09 13.14 -10.41
C GLU A 74 5.11 12.30 -9.11
N VAL A 75 4.08 11.49 -8.93
CA VAL A 75 3.91 10.64 -7.75
C VAL A 75 4.33 9.22 -8.07
N HIS A 76 5.11 8.62 -7.18
CA HIS A 76 5.61 7.25 -7.30
C HIS A 76 5.29 6.43 -6.07
N VAL A 77 5.02 5.14 -6.28
CA VAL A 77 4.92 4.12 -5.23
C VAL A 77 5.97 3.04 -5.49
N LEU A 78 7.02 3.04 -4.69
CA LEU A 78 8.21 2.23 -4.88
C LEU A 78 8.34 1.18 -3.78
N LEU A 79 8.72 -0.05 -4.13
CA LEU A 79 9.09 -1.06 -3.13
C LEU A 79 10.28 -0.57 -2.31
N ASN A 80 10.12 -0.44 -1.01
CA ASN A 80 11.16 -0.01 -0.09
C ASN A 80 12.17 -1.14 0.18
N SER A 81 12.87 -1.57 -0.87
CA SER A 81 13.82 -2.69 -0.81
C SER A 81 14.96 -2.45 -1.78
N CYS A 82 16.17 -2.27 -1.26
CA CYS A 82 17.38 -2.07 -2.03
C CYS A 82 17.64 -3.25 -2.97
N ARG A 83 17.85 -2.98 -4.26
CA ARG A 83 18.09 -4.00 -5.28
C ARG A 83 19.39 -4.77 -5.09
N HIS A 84 20.29 -4.27 -4.23
CA HIS A 84 21.53 -4.96 -3.90
C HIS A 84 21.28 -6.17 -2.99
N ARG A 85 20.69 -5.98 -1.79
CA ARG A 85 20.50 -7.05 -0.77
C ARG A 85 19.23 -6.88 0.05
N GLY A 86 18.19 -6.24 -0.47
CA GLY A 86 16.87 -6.20 0.14
C GLY A 86 16.72 -5.31 1.39
N MET A 87 17.75 -4.57 1.80
CA MET A 87 17.64 -3.63 2.92
C MET A 87 16.68 -2.49 2.56
N LYS A 88 15.84 -2.04 3.50
CA LYS A 88 15.03 -0.84 3.32
C LYS A 88 15.92 0.36 2.98
N VAL A 89 15.59 1.09 1.92
CA VAL A 89 16.31 2.30 1.52
C VAL A 89 15.85 3.52 2.29
N CYS A 90 14.58 3.55 2.70
CA CYS A 90 14.00 4.57 3.56
C CYS A 90 13.60 3.96 4.91
N LEU A 91 14.14 4.51 6.01
CA LEU A 91 13.87 4.05 7.38
C LEU A 91 12.90 5.00 8.13
N TYR A 92 12.57 6.14 7.55
CA TYR A 92 11.72 7.15 8.16
C TYR A 92 10.28 7.01 7.69
N ASP A 93 9.33 7.35 8.56
CA ASP A 93 7.92 7.30 8.23
C ASP A 93 7.49 8.42 7.26
N VAL A 94 8.11 9.59 7.39
CA VAL A 94 7.82 10.79 6.60
C VAL A 94 9.06 11.66 6.51
N GLY A 95 9.21 12.42 5.44
CA GLY A 95 10.30 13.36 5.27
C GLY A 95 10.36 13.98 3.88
N ASN A 96 11.44 14.71 3.64
CA ASN A 96 11.77 15.27 2.33
C ASN A 96 13.23 14.95 2.00
N THR A 97 13.50 14.46 0.80
CA THR A 97 14.84 14.08 0.36
C THR A 97 15.03 14.31 -1.13
N ASN A 98 16.29 14.30 -1.57
CA ASN A 98 16.64 14.30 -2.98
C ASN A 98 16.93 12.90 -3.54
N LEU A 99 17.33 11.97 -2.66
CA LEU A 99 17.71 10.61 -3.01
C LEU A 99 17.40 9.68 -1.83
N PHE A 100 17.01 8.46 -2.12
CA PHE A 100 16.95 7.37 -1.16
C PHE A 100 18.30 6.64 -1.15
N THR A 101 19.07 6.79 -0.08
CA THR A 101 20.36 6.10 0.04
C THR A 101 20.27 4.93 0.99
N CYS A 102 20.59 3.74 0.49
CA CYS A 102 20.57 2.52 1.27
C CYS A 102 21.59 2.60 2.43
N PRO A 103 21.17 2.44 3.69
CA PRO A 103 22.07 2.56 4.84
C PRO A 103 23.07 1.41 4.94
N TYR A 104 22.91 0.36 4.14
CA TYR A 104 23.78 -0.81 4.20
C TYR A 104 25.06 -0.63 3.37
N HIS A 105 24.93 -0.30 2.07
CA HIS A 105 26.11 -0.17 1.16
C HIS A 105 26.03 1.08 0.29
N ALA A 106 25.22 2.07 0.68
CA ALA A 106 25.08 3.39 0.05
C ALA A 106 24.70 3.37 -1.45
N TRP A 107 24.05 2.30 -1.95
CA TRP A 107 23.36 2.38 -3.22
C TRP A 107 22.29 3.47 -3.12
N SER A 108 22.27 4.39 -4.07
CA SER A 108 21.39 5.55 -4.03
C SER A 108 20.42 5.53 -5.20
N TYR A 109 19.17 5.88 -4.92
CA TYR A 109 18.08 5.88 -5.88
C TYR A 109 17.45 7.25 -5.95
N ALA A 110 17.14 7.72 -7.14
CA ALA A 110 16.34 8.92 -7.33
C ALA A 110 14.89 8.70 -6.88
N LEU A 111 14.10 9.76 -6.83
CA LEU A 111 12.72 9.70 -6.32
C LEU A 111 11.78 8.95 -7.27
N ASP A 112 12.12 8.86 -8.57
CA ASP A 112 11.46 8.01 -9.58
C ASP A 112 11.89 6.53 -9.49
N GLY A 113 12.72 6.18 -8.51
CA GLY A 113 13.23 4.83 -8.30
C GLY A 113 14.50 4.49 -9.11
N THR A 114 14.97 5.31 -10.03
CA THR A 114 16.17 5.00 -10.83
C THR A 114 17.42 4.90 -9.98
N LEU A 115 18.31 3.93 -10.30
CA LEU A 115 19.59 3.76 -9.61
C LEU A 115 20.55 4.89 -9.96
N ALA A 116 20.68 5.86 -9.07
CA ALA A 116 21.50 7.06 -9.26
C ALA A 116 22.98 6.84 -8.97
N GLY A 117 23.32 6.02 -7.97
CA GLY A 117 24.70 5.83 -7.54
C GLY A 117 25.01 4.47 -6.94
N VAL A 118 26.21 3.96 -7.27
CA VAL A 118 26.81 2.76 -6.69
C VAL A 118 28.23 3.10 -6.27
N PRO A 119 28.58 3.03 -4.99
CA PRO A 119 29.93 3.28 -4.53
C PRO A 119 30.92 2.31 -5.18
N GLN A 120 32.08 2.82 -5.60
CA GLN A 120 33.17 2.04 -6.22
C GLN A 120 32.69 1.16 -7.39
N GLN A 121 31.72 1.67 -8.18
CA GLN A 121 31.12 0.87 -9.26
C GLN A 121 32.16 0.33 -10.24
N ASN A 122 33.12 1.17 -10.65
CA ASN A 122 34.10 0.77 -11.67
C ASN A 122 35.02 -0.36 -11.19
N GLU A 123 35.28 -0.41 -9.87
CA GLU A 123 36.14 -1.43 -9.26
C GLU A 123 35.38 -2.72 -8.91
N LEU A 124 34.14 -2.56 -8.40
CA LEU A 124 33.38 -3.71 -7.85
C LEU A 124 32.34 -4.26 -8.84
N TYR A 125 31.81 -3.40 -9.70
CA TYR A 125 30.69 -3.73 -10.60
C TYR A 125 30.89 -3.09 -11.99
N PRO A 126 32.03 -3.33 -12.69
CA PRO A 126 32.35 -2.64 -13.96
C PRO A 126 31.30 -2.86 -15.06
N GLU A 127 30.63 -4.02 -15.05
CA GLU A 127 29.63 -4.38 -16.05
C GLU A 127 28.19 -4.05 -15.61
N LEU A 128 28.00 -3.32 -14.51
CA LEU A 128 26.65 -3.02 -13.99
C LEU A 128 25.91 -2.03 -14.90
N ASP A 129 24.86 -2.50 -15.52
CA ASP A 129 23.87 -1.66 -16.21
C ASP A 129 22.84 -1.14 -15.19
N ARG A 130 23.01 0.12 -14.77
CA ARG A 130 22.17 0.75 -13.74
C ARG A 130 20.69 0.76 -14.09
N SER A 131 20.34 0.80 -15.39
CA SER A 131 18.95 0.85 -15.84
C SER A 131 18.12 -0.38 -15.42
N LYS A 132 18.81 -1.50 -15.15
CA LYS A 132 18.17 -2.76 -14.71
C LYS A 132 18.03 -2.88 -13.19
N TRP A 133 18.52 -1.90 -12.43
CA TRP A 133 18.62 -1.99 -10.97
C TRP A 133 17.89 -0.87 -10.25
N SER A 134 16.92 -0.22 -10.93
CA SER A 134 15.98 0.71 -10.30
C SER A 134 15.16 0.02 -9.23
N LEU A 135 14.65 0.75 -8.25
CA LEU A 135 13.67 0.22 -7.31
C LEU A 135 12.46 -0.31 -8.10
N ILE A 136 11.80 -1.30 -7.54
CA ILE A 136 10.58 -1.86 -8.16
C ILE A 136 9.45 -0.88 -7.88
N GLU A 137 8.85 -0.37 -8.94
CA GLU A 137 7.64 0.41 -8.88
C GLU A 137 6.41 -0.49 -8.96
N VAL A 138 5.30 -0.07 -8.38
CA VAL A 138 4.02 -0.77 -8.50
C VAL A 138 3.60 -0.87 -9.96
N ALA A 139 2.85 -1.90 -10.31
CA ALA A 139 2.46 -2.14 -11.70
C ALA A 139 1.44 -1.10 -12.21
N GLN A 140 0.54 -0.66 -11.33
CA GLN A 140 -0.42 0.39 -11.62
C GLN A 140 -0.65 1.26 -10.38
N MET A 141 -0.83 2.56 -10.60
CA MET A 141 -1.19 3.54 -9.58
C MET A 141 -2.23 4.51 -10.13
N ILE A 142 -3.09 5.03 -9.27
CA ILE A 142 -4.04 6.08 -9.58
C ILE A 142 -4.17 7.06 -8.42
N ILE A 143 -4.34 8.32 -8.75
CA ILE A 143 -4.81 9.35 -7.82
C ILE A 143 -6.30 9.55 -8.08
N TYR A 144 -7.12 9.22 -7.10
CA TYR A 144 -8.56 9.35 -7.17
C TYR A 144 -9.04 10.32 -6.10
N LYS A 145 -9.45 11.52 -6.50
CA LYS A 145 -9.90 12.61 -5.61
C LYS A 145 -8.92 12.86 -4.45
N GLY A 146 -7.62 12.91 -4.77
CA GLY A 146 -6.53 13.09 -3.82
C GLY A 146 -6.07 11.81 -3.09
N THR A 147 -6.88 10.75 -3.06
CA THR A 147 -6.49 9.46 -2.51
C THR A 147 -5.62 8.68 -3.51
N ILE A 148 -4.57 8.04 -3.03
CA ILE A 148 -3.59 7.31 -3.84
C ILE A 148 -3.77 5.82 -3.62
N TRP A 149 -3.99 5.10 -4.73
CA TRP A 149 -4.21 3.65 -4.77
C TRP A 149 -3.22 2.99 -5.71
N ALA A 150 -2.76 1.81 -5.37
CA ALA A 150 -1.80 1.08 -6.18
C ALA A 150 -2.05 -0.43 -6.14
N THR A 151 -1.57 -1.13 -7.18
CA THR A 151 -1.62 -2.59 -7.26
C THR A 151 -0.32 -3.14 -7.85
N TRP A 152 0.07 -4.34 -7.42
CA TRP A 152 1.19 -5.09 -8.01
C TRP A 152 0.79 -5.83 -9.29
N ASP A 153 -0.51 -5.94 -9.61
CA ASP A 153 -1.02 -6.66 -10.76
C ASP A 153 -1.14 -5.75 -11.98
N ALA A 154 -0.27 -5.95 -12.97
CA ALA A 154 -0.33 -5.24 -14.25
C ALA A 154 -1.62 -5.55 -15.05
N ALA A 155 -2.29 -6.67 -14.75
CA ALA A 155 -3.54 -7.09 -15.39
C ALA A 155 -4.78 -6.74 -14.55
N ALA A 156 -4.63 -6.03 -13.43
CA ALA A 156 -5.77 -5.59 -12.64
C ALA A 156 -6.72 -4.73 -13.48
N PRO A 157 -8.05 -4.86 -13.28
CA PRO A 157 -9.02 -3.99 -13.94
C PRO A 157 -8.76 -2.53 -13.55
N SER A 158 -9.35 -1.59 -14.29
CA SER A 158 -9.28 -0.18 -13.92
C SER A 158 -9.79 0.00 -12.48
N PHE A 159 -9.26 0.99 -11.76
CA PHE A 159 -9.66 1.24 -10.37
C PHE A 159 -11.17 1.44 -10.22
N THR A 160 -11.80 2.14 -11.15
CA THR A 160 -13.25 2.39 -11.14
C THR A 160 -14.05 1.13 -11.38
N ASP A 161 -13.59 0.24 -12.27
CA ASP A 161 -14.24 -1.07 -12.49
C ASP A 161 -14.05 -1.98 -11.26
N TYR A 162 -12.88 -1.92 -10.62
CA TYR A 162 -12.58 -2.67 -9.41
C TYR A 162 -13.48 -2.24 -8.24
N LEU A 163 -13.70 -0.94 -8.07
CA LEU A 163 -14.59 -0.42 -7.03
C LEU A 163 -16.05 -0.84 -7.26
N GLY A 164 -16.50 -0.92 -8.52
CA GLY A 164 -17.90 -1.20 -8.84
C GLY A 164 -18.84 -0.28 -8.08
N ALA A 165 -19.86 -0.84 -7.40
CA ALA A 165 -20.82 -0.06 -6.61
C ALA A 165 -20.21 0.66 -5.38
N ALA A 166 -19.08 0.21 -4.87
CA ALA A 166 -18.39 0.87 -3.76
C ALA A 166 -17.89 2.27 -4.12
N LYS A 167 -17.76 2.57 -5.42
CA LYS A 167 -17.40 3.90 -5.94
C LYS A 167 -18.31 5.00 -5.41
N GLU A 168 -19.63 4.77 -5.40
CA GLU A 168 -20.60 5.75 -4.93
C GLU A 168 -20.40 6.10 -3.45
N HIS A 169 -20.07 5.11 -2.62
CA HIS A 169 -19.78 5.32 -1.20
C HIS A 169 -18.46 6.07 -0.98
N LEU A 170 -17.44 5.73 -1.77
CA LEU A 170 -16.17 6.44 -1.72
C LEU A 170 -16.32 7.89 -2.17
N ASP A 171 -17.08 8.14 -3.24
CA ASP A 171 -17.38 9.49 -3.72
C ASP A 171 -18.14 10.30 -2.68
N LEU A 172 -19.15 9.72 -2.06
CA LEU A 172 -19.91 10.39 -0.98
C LEU A 172 -19.00 10.82 0.17
N ALA A 173 -18.05 9.96 0.57
CA ALA A 173 -17.10 10.29 1.63
C ALA A 173 -16.11 11.39 1.22
N LEU A 174 -15.60 11.34 -0.01
CA LEU A 174 -14.59 12.28 -0.50
C LEU A 174 -15.19 13.64 -0.90
N ASP A 175 -16.47 13.68 -1.31
CA ASP A 175 -17.17 14.91 -1.72
C ASP A 175 -18.08 15.48 -0.61
N ALA A 176 -17.98 14.99 0.62
CA ALA A 176 -18.95 15.26 1.68
C ALA A 176 -19.02 16.72 2.15
N ARG A 177 -18.02 17.56 1.85
CA ARG A 177 -17.93 18.91 2.40
C ARG A 177 -19.09 19.83 1.95
N ASP A 178 -19.38 19.88 0.65
CA ASP A 178 -20.39 20.74 0.06
C ASP A 178 -21.07 20.15 -1.19
N GLY A 179 -20.87 18.85 -1.42
CA GLY A 179 -21.38 18.12 -2.57
C GLY A 179 -20.63 18.42 -3.88
N ARG A 180 -19.47 19.08 -3.83
CA ARG A 180 -18.60 19.29 -4.98
C ARG A 180 -17.56 18.19 -5.07
N GLU A 181 -17.15 17.88 -6.26
CA GLU A 181 -16.03 16.97 -6.50
C GLU A 181 -14.79 17.44 -5.75
N GLY A 182 -14.16 16.55 -4.96
CA GLY A 182 -13.02 16.86 -4.13
C GLY A 182 -13.33 17.82 -2.96
N GLY A 183 -14.57 17.86 -2.49
CA GLY A 183 -15.00 18.74 -1.39
C GLY A 183 -14.41 18.43 -0.03
N SER A 184 -13.97 17.21 0.22
CA SER A 184 -13.30 16.83 1.45
C SER A 184 -11.81 17.18 1.41
N GLU A 185 -11.25 17.53 2.57
CA GLU A 185 -9.83 17.80 2.74
C GLU A 185 -9.24 16.78 3.72
N ALA A 186 -8.10 16.18 3.37
CA ALA A 186 -7.39 15.31 4.30
C ALA A 186 -6.54 16.13 5.28
N PHE A 187 -6.71 15.86 6.57
CA PHE A 187 -5.83 16.44 7.58
C PHE A 187 -4.41 15.87 7.46
N ILE A 188 -3.42 16.71 7.73
CA ILE A 188 -2.02 16.29 7.79
C ILE A 188 -1.82 15.40 9.03
N GLY A 189 -1.16 14.28 8.81
CA GLY A 189 -0.81 13.31 9.85
C GLY A 189 -1.44 11.95 9.62
N VAL A 190 -0.71 10.92 10.01
CA VAL A 190 -1.14 9.53 9.91
C VAL A 190 -1.03 8.88 11.28
N HIS A 191 -2.15 8.38 11.79
CA HIS A 191 -2.13 7.50 12.95
C HIS A 191 -1.80 6.08 12.48
N LYS A 192 -0.71 5.52 13.00
CA LYS A 192 -0.28 4.15 12.68
C LYS A 192 -0.26 3.31 13.94
N TRP A 193 -0.87 2.13 13.88
CA TRP A 193 -0.81 1.13 14.92
C TRP A 193 -0.30 -0.20 14.37
N ILE A 194 0.42 -0.94 15.20
CA ILE A 194 0.71 -2.34 14.95
C ILE A 194 -0.13 -3.13 15.93
N VAL A 195 -1.14 -3.81 15.40
CA VAL A 195 -2.01 -4.69 16.19
C VAL A 195 -1.60 -6.13 15.92
N PRO A 196 -1.24 -6.93 16.96
CA PRO A 196 -0.81 -8.32 16.78
C PRO A 196 -2.01 -9.23 16.51
N CYS A 197 -2.68 -9.03 15.37
CA CYS A 197 -3.82 -9.84 14.95
C CYS A 197 -3.83 -10.02 13.42
N ASN A 198 -4.68 -10.92 12.95
CA ASN A 198 -4.93 -11.09 11.51
C ASN A 198 -5.68 -9.88 10.96
N TRP A 199 -5.36 -9.46 9.73
CA TRP A 199 -5.94 -8.29 9.07
C TRP A 199 -7.46 -8.36 8.91
N LYS A 200 -8.04 -9.55 8.84
CA LYS A 200 -9.50 -9.74 8.73
C LYS A 200 -10.25 -9.26 9.97
N LEU A 201 -9.66 -9.34 11.17
CA LEU A 201 -10.31 -8.88 12.40
C LEU A 201 -10.63 -7.38 12.38
N PRO A 202 -9.67 -6.47 12.13
CA PRO A 202 -10.02 -5.06 11.99
C PRO A 202 -10.92 -4.79 10.77
N SER A 203 -10.77 -5.57 9.67
CA SER A 203 -11.63 -5.40 8.51
C SER A 203 -13.10 -5.70 8.84
N GLU A 204 -13.39 -6.80 9.53
CA GLU A 204 -14.75 -7.12 9.99
C GLU A 204 -15.31 -6.05 10.93
N ASN A 205 -14.49 -5.58 11.87
CA ASN A 205 -14.89 -4.55 12.82
C ASN A 205 -15.32 -3.24 12.15
N PHE A 206 -14.61 -2.83 11.08
CA PHE A 206 -14.93 -1.58 10.39
C PHE A 206 -15.97 -1.71 9.27
N THR A 207 -16.26 -2.92 8.80
CA THR A 207 -17.17 -3.11 7.65
C THR A 207 -18.55 -3.63 8.01
N GLY A 208 -18.74 -4.33 9.12
CA GLY A 208 -19.99 -5.06 9.36
C GLY A 208 -20.43 -5.23 10.80
N ASP A 209 -19.66 -4.80 11.77
CA ASP A 209 -20.00 -5.03 13.18
C ASP A 209 -20.98 -3.99 13.71
N THR A 210 -22.28 -4.23 13.49
CA THR A 210 -23.35 -3.38 14.04
C THR A 210 -23.45 -3.46 15.57
N TYR A 211 -22.93 -4.51 16.21
CA TYR A 211 -22.88 -4.63 17.68
C TYR A 211 -21.85 -3.70 18.31
N HIS A 212 -20.90 -3.22 17.53
CA HIS A 212 -19.89 -2.28 17.99
C HIS A 212 -20.48 -0.99 18.56
N SER A 213 -21.58 -0.52 17.99
CA SER A 213 -22.32 0.66 18.48
C SER A 213 -22.86 0.50 19.91
N ILE A 214 -23.07 -0.74 20.38
CA ILE A 214 -23.50 -1.01 21.76
C ILE A 214 -22.35 -0.81 22.73
N SER A 215 -21.14 -1.20 22.35
CA SER A 215 -19.92 -1.07 23.15
C SER A 215 -19.43 0.38 23.20
N HIS A 216 -19.74 1.19 22.20
CA HIS A 216 -19.32 2.59 22.07
C HIS A 216 -20.47 3.58 22.25
N ARG A 217 -21.30 3.42 23.29
CA ARG A 217 -22.43 4.31 23.60
C ARG A 217 -22.06 5.78 23.86
N SER A 218 -20.80 6.06 24.03
CA SER A 218 -20.27 7.40 24.33
C SER A 218 -19.74 8.16 23.12
N VAL A 219 -19.87 7.60 21.93
CA VAL A 219 -19.42 8.21 20.67
C VAL A 219 -20.63 8.61 19.83
#